data_8f6a933e3202680970ca52be7f180d8b
#
_entry.id   8f6a933e3202680970ca52be7f180d8b
#
_cell.length_a   1.000
_cell.length_b   1.000
_cell.length_c   1.000
_cell.angle_alpha   90.00
_cell.angle_beta   90.00
_cell.angle_gamma   90.00
#
_symmetry.space_group_name_H-M   'P 1'
#
loop_
_entity.id
_entity.type
_entity.pdbx_description
1 polymer ?
#
loop_
_entity_poly.entity_id
_entity_poly.type
_entity_poly.pdbx_seq_one_letter_code
_entity_poly.pdbx_strand_id
1 'polypeptide(L)'
;MEEAIPVYKKVFGELAKRAEANGVRLSIENCTMGGTWRRATYNIGFNPRAWQMMFDAVDSPAIGLEWEPAHQMVQLIDPVPQLEEWIGRVYHLHGKDANIDWNKVKKYGVSGASQFAIPRTPGYGDTDWRAIFDVLYRHNFSGDLCVEGFHDDIFNGDLEVAGQKHALRYLKWCRGI
;
A
#
# COMPACT_ATOMS: atom_id res chain seq x y z
N MET A 1 16.79 -6.06 7.21
CA MET A 1 15.55 -6.18 8.02
C MET A 1 15.87 -6.51 9.48
N GLU A 2 16.61 -7.55 9.75
CA GLU A 2 16.87 -8.06 11.11
C GLU A 2 17.46 -7.00 12.05
N GLU A 3 18.33 -6.14 11.55
CA GLU A 3 18.93 -5.02 12.31
C GLU A 3 17.95 -3.85 12.54
N ALA A 4 16.97 -3.68 11.66
CA ALA A 4 16.01 -2.60 11.75
C ALA A 4 14.90 -2.87 12.78
N ILE A 5 14.52 -4.14 12.97
CA ILE A 5 13.44 -4.52 13.89
C ILE A 5 13.68 -4.11 15.35
N PRO A 6 14.89 -4.27 15.93
CA PRO A 6 15.15 -3.78 17.29
C PRO A 6 14.98 -2.26 17.43
N VAL A 7 15.39 -1.50 16.41
CA VAL A 7 15.21 -0.04 16.38
C VAL A 7 13.72 0.31 16.27
N TYR A 8 13.00 -0.36 15.36
CA TYR A 8 11.55 -0.22 15.21
C TYR A 8 10.85 -0.51 16.55
N LYS A 9 11.15 -1.62 17.20
CA LYS A 9 10.57 -1.99 18.49
C LYS A 9 10.77 -0.91 19.56
N LYS A 10 11.98 -0.36 19.65
CA LYS A 10 12.30 0.70 20.61
C LYS A 10 11.49 1.97 20.35
N VAL A 11 11.40 2.42 19.10
CA VAL A 11 10.74 3.67 18.74
C VAL A 11 9.23 3.50 18.70
N PHE A 12 8.73 2.53 17.93
CA PHE A 12 7.30 2.35 17.73
C PHE A 12 6.59 1.70 18.92
N GLY A 13 7.30 0.96 19.78
CA GLY A 13 6.76 0.49 21.04
C GLY A 13 6.35 1.64 21.98
N GLU A 14 7.13 2.71 22.05
CA GLU A 14 6.77 3.91 22.81
C GLU A 14 5.69 4.75 22.11
N LEU A 15 5.75 4.86 20.78
CA LEU A 15 4.73 5.57 20.02
C LEU A 15 3.38 4.85 20.10
N ALA A 16 3.35 3.52 20.07
CA ALA A 16 2.14 2.73 20.22
C ALA A 16 1.43 2.99 21.56
N LYS A 17 2.17 2.97 22.68
CA LYS A 17 1.62 3.30 24.00
C LYS A 17 1.00 4.69 24.05
N ARG A 18 1.67 5.67 23.44
CA ARG A 18 1.13 7.04 23.35
C ARG A 18 -0.11 7.11 22.48
N ALA A 19 -0.12 6.39 21.35
CA ALA A 19 -1.26 6.31 20.45
C ALA A 19 -2.47 5.70 21.17
N GLU A 20 -2.30 4.57 21.85
CA GLU A 20 -3.33 3.93 22.67
C GLU A 20 -3.89 4.87 23.74
N ALA A 21 -3.00 5.54 24.50
CA ALA A 21 -3.41 6.47 25.55
C ALA A 21 -4.20 7.68 25.04
N ASN A 22 -4.06 8.03 23.76
CA ASN A 22 -4.76 9.16 23.14
C ASN A 22 -5.88 8.72 22.16
N GLY A 23 -6.16 7.42 22.06
CA GLY A 23 -7.21 6.90 21.19
C GLY A 23 -6.93 7.12 19.69
N VAL A 24 -5.65 7.20 19.29
CA VAL A 24 -5.24 7.36 17.87
C VAL A 24 -4.53 6.11 17.37
N ARG A 25 -4.44 5.99 16.05
CA ARG A 25 -3.76 4.87 15.38
C ARG A 25 -2.61 5.39 14.52
N LEU A 26 -1.58 4.56 14.40
CA LEU A 26 -0.43 4.78 13.53
C LEU A 26 -0.55 3.82 12.35
N SER A 27 -0.68 4.35 11.16
CA SER A 27 -0.75 3.57 9.92
C SER A 27 0.57 3.67 9.17
N ILE A 28 1.20 2.53 8.90
CA ILE A 28 2.47 2.47 8.20
C ILE A 28 2.19 2.18 6.74
N GLU A 29 2.62 3.09 5.88
CA GLU A 29 2.49 2.94 4.43
C GLU A 29 3.34 1.77 3.92
N ASN A 30 2.79 0.99 3.00
CA ASN A 30 3.45 -0.17 2.43
C ASN A 30 4.40 0.15 1.24
N CYS A 31 4.86 1.38 1.12
CA CYS A 31 5.74 1.84 0.06
C CYS A 31 7.13 1.21 0.15
N THR A 32 7.65 0.70 -0.98
CA THR A 32 9.00 0.13 -1.06
C THR A 32 10.11 1.16 -0.97
N MET A 33 9.87 2.41 -1.39
CA MET A 33 10.85 3.50 -1.44
C MET A 33 12.19 3.10 -2.07
N GLY A 34 12.16 2.21 -3.07
CA GLY A 34 13.36 1.63 -3.68
C GLY A 34 14.17 0.70 -2.78
N GLY A 35 13.64 0.35 -1.62
CA GLY A 35 14.26 -0.58 -0.69
C GLY A 35 14.17 -2.03 -1.14
N THR A 36 15.05 -2.86 -0.60
CA THR A 36 15.03 -4.32 -0.75
C THR A 36 15.16 -4.97 0.64
N TRP A 37 14.92 -6.27 0.73
CA TRP A 37 15.08 -7.00 1.99
C TRP A 37 16.44 -6.80 2.65
N ARG A 38 17.50 -6.72 1.86
CA ARG A 38 18.88 -6.52 2.35
C ARG A 38 19.21 -5.05 2.61
N ARG A 39 18.53 -4.15 1.94
CA ARG A 39 18.77 -2.70 2.01
C ARG A 39 17.44 -1.97 2.14
N ALA A 40 16.86 -1.99 3.32
CA ALA A 40 15.74 -1.15 3.69
C ALA A 40 16.26 0.29 3.89
N THR A 41 15.92 1.20 2.96
CA THR A 41 16.51 2.54 2.95
C THR A 41 15.70 3.51 3.80
N TYR A 42 14.37 3.52 3.63
CA TYR A 42 13.51 4.50 4.29
C TYR A 42 12.31 3.86 4.99
N ASN A 43 11.82 2.74 4.48
CA ASN A 43 10.65 2.06 5.01
C ASN A 43 10.93 0.57 5.16
N ILE A 44 10.62 0.01 6.31
CA ILE A 44 10.72 -1.42 6.58
C ILE A 44 9.39 -2.15 6.34
N GLY A 45 8.28 -1.43 6.30
CA GLY A 45 6.91 -1.96 6.20
C GLY A 45 6.43 -2.25 4.78
N PHE A 46 7.30 -2.69 3.87
CA PHE A 46 7.01 -2.72 2.44
C PHE A 46 6.44 -4.05 1.90
N ASN A 47 6.38 -5.12 2.71
CA ASN A 47 5.80 -6.39 2.30
C ASN A 47 5.28 -7.23 3.50
N PRO A 48 4.47 -8.29 3.25
CA PRO A 48 3.83 -9.07 4.32
C PRO A 48 4.80 -9.70 5.31
N ARG A 49 5.96 -10.18 4.87
CA ARG A 49 6.97 -10.74 5.77
C ARG A 49 7.52 -9.68 6.74
N ALA A 50 7.73 -8.46 6.24
CA ALA A 50 8.16 -7.36 7.07
C ALA A 50 7.05 -6.95 8.06
N TRP A 51 5.80 -6.92 7.63
CA TRP A 51 4.65 -6.61 8.50
C TRP A 51 4.55 -7.60 9.66
N GLN A 52 4.67 -8.91 9.37
CA GLN A 52 4.67 -9.92 10.42
C GLN A 52 5.75 -9.65 11.47
N MET A 53 7.00 -9.39 11.03
CA MET A 53 8.10 -9.08 11.95
C MET A 53 7.84 -7.80 12.78
N MET A 54 7.22 -6.79 12.15
CA MET A 54 6.89 -5.54 12.83
C MET A 54 5.81 -5.74 13.88
N PHE A 55 4.73 -6.46 13.54
CA PHE A 55 3.63 -6.73 14.48
C PHE A 55 4.03 -7.70 15.57
N ASP A 56 4.89 -8.70 15.29
CA ASP A 56 5.48 -9.57 16.32
C ASP A 56 6.38 -8.79 17.30
N ALA A 57 7.07 -7.78 16.79
CA ALA A 57 7.95 -6.95 17.62
C ALA A 57 7.18 -5.95 18.49
N VAL A 58 6.07 -5.39 17.98
CA VAL A 58 5.19 -4.45 18.66
C VAL A 58 3.75 -4.87 18.43
N ASP A 59 3.25 -5.75 19.29
CA ASP A 59 1.86 -6.20 19.26
C ASP A 59 0.95 -5.17 19.94
N SER A 60 0.47 -4.21 19.15
CA SER A 60 -0.39 -3.13 19.60
C SER A 60 -1.54 -2.92 18.61
N PRO A 61 -2.77 -2.73 19.08
CA PRO A 61 -3.91 -2.37 18.25
C PRO A 61 -3.83 -0.94 17.70
N ALA A 62 -2.88 -0.13 18.18
CA ALA A 62 -2.66 1.22 17.67
C ALA A 62 -1.72 1.25 16.45
N ILE A 63 -1.10 0.12 16.07
CA ILE A 63 -0.24 0.05 14.88
C ILE A 63 -0.89 -0.83 13.82
N GLY A 64 -1.00 -0.30 12.61
CA GLY A 64 -1.54 -0.99 11.45
C GLY A 64 -0.91 -0.50 10.15
N LEU A 65 -1.60 -0.75 9.07
CA LEU A 65 -1.16 -0.43 7.71
C LEU A 65 -1.98 0.69 7.11
N GLU A 66 -1.30 1.60 6.45
CA GLU A 66 -1.82 2.38 5.36
C GLU A 66 -1.50 1.59 4.09
N TRP A 67 -2.52 0.93 3.57
CA TRP A 67 -2.34 -0.05 2.53
C TRP A 67 -2.71 0.50 1.15
N GLU A 68 -1.90 0.19 0.15
CA GLU A 68 -2.21 0.47 -1.25
C GLU A 68 -1.77 -0.67 -2.17
N PRO A 69 -2.54 -0.96 -3.24
CA PRO A 69 -2.23 -2.04 -4.16
C PRO A 69 -0.98 -1.78 -5.02
N ALA A 70 -0.75 -0.54 -5.45
CA ALA A 70 0.32 -0.21 -6.38
C ALA A 70 1.71 -0.64 -5.88
N HIS A 71 2.01 -0.41 -4.60
CA HIS A 71 3.29 -0.82 -4.01
C HIS A 71 3.44 -2.33 -3.82
N GLN A 72 2.35 -3.08 -3.84
CA GLN A 72 2.40 -4.53 -3.84
C GLN A 72 2.58 -5.07 -5.25
N MET A 73 1.88 -4.49 -6.22
CA MET A 73 2.00 -4.86 -7.63
C MET A 73 3.43 -4.65 -8.17
N VAL A 74 4.16 -3.62 -7.72
CA VAL A 74 5.57 -3.41 -8.08
C VAL A 74 6.49 -4.53 -7.60
N GLN A 75 6.06 -5.29 -6.60
CA GLN A 75 6.73 -6.48 -6.10
C GLN A 75 6.13 -7.77 -6.70
N LEU A 76 5.18 -7.66 -7.62
CA LEU A 76 4.40 -8.76 -8.20
C LEU A 76 3.61 -9.56 -7.16
N ILE A 77 3.20 -8.91 -6.09
CA ILE A 77 2.29 -9.48 -5.09
C ILE A 77 0.87 -9.17 -5.54
N ASP A 78 -0.01 -10.20 -5.52
CA ASP A 78 -1.41 -10.02 -5.81
C ASP A 78 -2.09 -9.24 -4.68
N PRO A 79 -2.64 -8.04 -4.94
CA PRO A 79 -3.16 -7.19 -3.90
C PRO A 79 -4.46 -7.69 -3.25
N VAL A 80 -5.31 -8.42 -3.99
CA VAL A 80 -6.62 -8.84 -3.46
C VAL A 80 -6.48 -9.89 -2.35
N PRO A 81 -5.83 -11.05 -2.57
CA PRO A 81 -5.64 -12.04 -1.50
C PRO A 81 -4.76 -11.50 -0.38
N GLN A 82 -3.81 -10.59 -0.67
CA GLN A 82 -3.00 -9.95 0.36
C GLN A 82 -3.86 -9.07 1.28
N LEU A 83 -4.74 -8.23 0.71
CA LEU A 83 -5.67 -7.41 1.51
C LEU A 83 -6.56 -8.30 2.38
N GLU A 84 -7.11 -9.38 1.81
CA GLU A 84 -7.92 -10.36 2.55
C GLU A 84 -7.19 -10.89 3.79
N GLU A 85 -5.93 -11.28 3.63
CA GLU A 85 -5.12 -11.82 4.72
C GLU A 85 -4.83 -10.79 5.82
N TRP A 86 -4.60 -9.51 5.42
CA TRP A 86 -4.12 -8.48 6.32
C TRP A 86 -5.17 -7.45 6.74
N ILE A 87 -6.40 -7.59 6.31
CA ILE A 87 -7.47 -6.59 6.52
C ILE A 87 -7.66 -6.19 7.98
N GLY A 88 -7.45 -7.12 8.92
CA GLY A 88 -7.52 -6.84 10.35
C GLY A 88 -6.47 -5.86 10.89
N ARG A 89 -5.42 -5.59 10.11
CA ARG A 89 -4.37 -4.62 10.42
C ARG A 89 -4.38 -3.41 9.48
N VAL A 90 -5.29 -3.33 8.53
CA VAL A 90 -5.42 -2.19 7.62
C VAL A 90 -6.34 -1.16 8.25
N TYR A 91 -5.85 0.08 8.40
CA TYR A 91 -6.61 1.18 9.01
C TYR A 91 -6.92 2.29 8.02
N HIS A 92 -6.14 2.40 6.97
CA HIS A 92 -6.28 3.39 5.93
C HIS A 92 -5.88 2.80 4.58
N LEU A 93 -6.47 3.28 3.49
CA LEU A 93 -6.10 2.88 2.13
C LEU A 93 -5.72 4.09 1.29
N HIS A 94 -4.72 3.91 0.44
CA HIS A 94 -4.47 4.81 -0.67
C HIS A 94 -5.04 4.24 -1.98
N GLY A 95 -5.80 5.09 -2.66
CA GLY A 95 -6.28 4.85 -4.01
C GLY A 95 -5.22 5.21 -5.03
N LYS A 96 -4.27 4.31 -5.25
CA LYS A 96 -3.20 4.38 -6.22
C LYS A 96 -3.12 3.07 -6.98
N ASP A 97 -2.86 3.14 -8.26
CA ASP A 97 -2.89 2.00 -9.16
C ASP A 97 -1.54 1.83 -9.88
N ALA A 98 -1.36 0.72 -10.57
CA ALA A 98 -0.20 0.48 -11.41
C ALA A 98 -0.57 -0.40 -12.60
N ASN A 99 0.17 -0.26 -13.70
CA ASN A 99 0.19 -1.25 -14.78
C ASN A 99 1.47 -2.10 -14.67
N ILE A 100 1.34 -3.40 -14.92
CA ILE A 100 2.48 -4.32 -14.98
C ILE A 100 2.77 -4.72 -16.42
N ASP A 101 3.91 -4.28 -16.94
CA ASP A 101 4.38 -4.69 -18.26
C ASP A 101 5.00 -6.10 -18.20
N TRP A 102 4.16 -7.09 -18.30
CA TRP A 102 4.56 -8.50 -18.28
C TRP A 102 5.52 -8.88 -19.41
N ASN A 103 5.53 -8.16 -20.54
CA ASN A 103 6.49 -8.41 -21.60
C ASN A 103 7.90 -8.00 -21.16
N LYS A 104 8.02 -6.89 -20.45
CA LYS A 104 9.30 -6.48 -19.85
C LYS A 104 9.75 -7.46 -18.76
N VAL A 105 8.84 -7.88 -17.89
CA VAL A 105 9.15 -8.89 -16.85
C VAL A 105 9.66 -10.18 -17.49
N LYS A 106 8.97 -10.70 -18.51
CA LYS A 106 9.37 -11.95 -19.21
C LYS A 106 10.69 -11.79 -19.97
N LYS A 107 10.98 -10.62 -20.50
CA LYS A 107 12.18 -10.39 -21.33
C LYS A 107 13.42 -10.05 -20.51
N TYR A 108 13.28 -9.27 -19.43
CA TYR A 108 14.39 -8.69 -18.69
C TYR A 108 14.43 -9.10 -17.22
N GLY A 109 13.40 -9.80 -16.73
CA GLY A 109 13.25 -10.13 -15.31
C GLY A 109 12.93 -8.92 -14.44
N VAL A 110 12.77 -9.16 -13.15
CA VAL A 110 12.42 -8.12 -12.16
C VAL A 110 13.63 -7.28 -11.71
N SER A 111 14.84 -7.79 -11.90
CA SER A 111 16.09 -7.11 -11.50
C SER A 111 16.78 -6.38 -12.66
N GLY A 112 16.18 -6.36 -13.84
CA GLY A 112 16.68 -5.65 -15.02
C GLY A 112 16.55 -4.13 -14.86
N ALA A 113 17.26 -3.39 -15.71
CA ALA A 113 17.21 -1.92 -15.70
C ALA A 113 15.91 -1.33 -16.24
N SER A 114 14.93 -2.17 -16.59
CA SER A 114 13.66 -1.74 -17.19
C SER A 114 12.58 -1.59 -16.14
N GLN A 115 12.01 -0.40 -16.04
CA GLN A 115 10.81 -0.18 -15.23
C GLN A 115 9.64 -0.98 -15.85
N PHE A 116 9.15 -1.97 -15.12
CA PHE A 116 8.04 -2.82 -15.54
C PHE A 116 6.71 -2.50 -14.85
N ALA A 117 6.76 -1.84 -13.70
CA ALA A 117 5.58 -1.35 -13.01
C ALA A 117 5.48 0.17 -13.21
N ILE A 118 4.37 0.62 -13.74
CA ILE A 118 4.12 2.03 -14.08
C ILE A 118 3.01 2.51 -13.18
N PRO A 119 3.25 3.52 -12.31
CA PRO A 119 2.21 4.11 -11.46
C PRO A 119 1.07 4.66 -12.30
N ARG A 120 -0.17 4.43 -11.89
CA ARG A 120 -1.36 4.87 -12.59
C ARG A 120 -2.40 5.45 -11.62
N THR A 121 -3.19 6.32 -12.16
CA THR A 121 -4.43 6.80 -11.53
C THR A 121 -5.45 5.65 -11.46
N PRO A 122 -6.17 5.43 -10.34
CA PRO A 122 -7.22 4.42 -10.26
C PRO A 122 -8.22 4.48 -11.39
N GLY A 123 -8.45 3.31 -12.02
CA GLY A 123 -9.26 3.15 -13.23
C GLY A 123 -8.46 3.14 -14.55
N TYR A 124 -7.17 3.44 -14.48
CA TYR A 124 -6.24 3.32 -15.61
C TYR A 124 -5.14 2.30 -15.37
N GLY A 125 -5.10 1.66 -14.22
CA GLY A 125 -4.19 0.58 -13.87
C GLY A 125 -4.83 -0.80 -13.94
N ASP A 126 -4.10 -1.80 -13.46
CA ASP A 126 -4.48 -3.22 -13.51
C ASP A 126 -5.14 -3.71 -12.21
N THR A 127 -5.30 -2.86 -11.19
CA THR A 127 -5.92 -3.23 -9.92
C THR A 127 -7.41 -3.53 -10.09
N ASP A 128 -7.86 -4.70 -9.64
CA ASP A 128 -9.29 -4.99 -9.52
C ASP A 128 -9.88 -4.30 -8.28
N TRP A 129 -10.23 -3.03 -8.44
CA TRP A 129 -10.84 -2.24 -7.37
C TRP A 129 -12.20 -2.76 -6.93
N ARG A 130 -12.94 -3.46 -7.78
CA ARG A 130 -14.20 -4.06 -7.37
C ARG A 130 -13.97 -5.24 -6.43
N ALA A 131 -12.98 -6.08 -6.71
CA ALA A 131 -12.58 -7.14 -5.80
C ALA A 131 -12.01 -6.57 -4.48
N ILE A 132 -11.25 -5.47 -4.52
CA ILE A 132 -10.81 -4.75 -3.31
C ILE A 132 -12.02 -4.31 -2.47
N PHE A 133 -13.02 -3.64 -3.07
CA PHE A 133 -14.23 -3.23 -2.33
C PHE A 133 -15.04 -4.42 -1.80
N ASP A 134 -15.08 -5.55 -2.51
CA ASP A 134 -15.71 -6.77 -1.99
C ASP A 134 -15.05 -7.24 -0.70
N VAL A 135 -13.70 -7.27 -0.65
CA VAL A 135 -12.95 -7.57 0.59
C VAL A 135 -13.33 -6.59 1.70
N LEU A 136 -13.31 -5.27 1.42
CA LEU A 136 -13.64 -4.25 2.40
C LEU A 136 -15.06 -4.43 2.97
N TYR A 137 -16.03 -4.76 2.13
CA TYR A 137 -17.42 -4.99 2.54
C TYR A 137 -17.56 -6.27 3.38
N ARG A 138 -16.97 -7.39 2.95
CA ARG A 138 -17.03 -8.64 3.69
C ARG A 138 -16.46 -8.52 5.10
N HIS A 139 -15.48 -7.66 5.29
CA HIS A 139 -14.84 -7.44 6.58
C HIS A 139 -15.35 -6.20 7.35
N ASN A 140 -16.43 -5.57 6.87
CA ASN A 140 -17.00 -4.36 7.50
C ASN A 140 -15.94 -3.27 7.75
N PHE A 141 -15.04 -3.06 6.79
CA PHE A 141 -14.00 -2.05 6.90
C PHE A 141 -14.62 -0.64 7.05
N SER A 142 -14.21 0.09 8.08
CA SER A 142 -14.72 1.42 8.44
C SER A 142 -13.70 2.53 8.32
N GLY A 143 -12.50 2.24 7.80
CA GLY A 143 -11.47 3.25 7.54
C GLY A 143 -11.74 4.05 6.27
N ASP A 144 -10.84 4.97 6.00
CA ASP A 144 -10.92 5.84 4.83
C ASP A 144 -10.09 5.28 3.66
N LEU A 145 -10.49 5.65 2.43
CA LEU A 145 -9.72 5.46 1.22
C LEU A 145 -9.50 6.83 0.59
N CYS A 146 -8.25 7.28 0.56
CA CYS A 146 -7.84 8.55 -0.03
C CYS A 146 -7.22 8.33 -1.41
N VAL A 147 -7.56 9.18 -2.38
CA VAL A 147 -6.88 9.16 -3.69
C VAL A 147 -5.48 9.71 -3.53
N GLU A 148 -4.48 8.94 -3.95
CA GLU A 148 -3.11 9.41 -4.10
C GLU A 148 -2.80 9.61 -5.59
N GLY A 149 -2.43 10.86 -5.94
CA GLY A 149 -2.10 11.25 -7.32
C GLY A 149 -0.59 11.37 -7.56
N PHE A 150 -0.20 12.25 -8.48
CA PHE A 150 1.12 12.79 -8.87
C PHE A 150 2.18 11.79 -9.38
N HIS A 151 1.96 10.50 -9.32
CA HIS A 151 2.91 9.50 -9.83
C HIS A 151 2.55 8.95 -11.21
N ASP A 152 1.39 9.31 -11.77
CA ASP A 152 0.95 8.89 -13.10
C ASP A 152 1.66 9.73 -14.17
N ASP A 153 2.24 9.08 -15.18
CA ASP A 153 2.96 9.77 -16.26
C ASP A 153 2.06 10.66 -17.14
N ILE A 154 0.73 10.43 -17.11
CA ILE A 154 -0.25 11.18 -17.89
C ILE A 154 -0.97 12.20 -16.99
N PHE A 155 -1.48 11.73 -15.85
CA PHE A 155 -2.24 12.56 -14.91
C PHE A 155 -1.32 13.19 -13.87
N ASN A 156 -0.43 14.09 -14.32
CA ASN A 156 0.45 14.91 -13.48
C ASN A 156 0.41 16.38 -13.96
N GLY A 157 1.05 17.27 -13.24
CA GLY A 157 1.10 18.69 -13.56
C GLY A 157 -0.30 19.26 -13.79
N ASP A 158 -0.55 19.83 -14.97
CA ASP A 158 -1.84 20.46 -15.31
C ASP A 158 -3.00 19.46 -15.34
N LEU A 159 -2.73 18.16 -15.52
CA LEU A 159 -3.75 17.11 -15.55
C LEU A 159 -3.96 16.43 -14.18
N GLU A 160 -3.19 16.77 -13.16
CA GLU A 160 -3.26 16.18 -11.81
C GLU A 160 -4.67 16.21 -11.24
N VAL A 161 -5.32 17.38 -11.24
CA VAL A 161 -6.68 17.56 -10.71
C VAL A 161 -7.71 16.77 -11.52
N ALA A 162 -7.51 16.64 -12.82
CA ALA A 162 -8.38 15.83 -13.69
C ALA A 162 -8.25 14.35 -13.34
N GLY A 163 -7.03 13.87 -13.14
CA GLY A 163 -6.73 12.49 -12.71
C GLY A 163 -7.37 12.17 -11.37
N GLN A 164 -7.19 13.02 -10.37
CA GLN A 164 -7.77 12.83 -9.04
C GLN A 164 -9.31 12.79 -9.07
N LYS A 165 -9.94 13.70 -9.82
CA LYS A 165 -11.39 13.68 -10.01
C LYS A 165 -11.88 12.40 -10.71
N HIS A 166 -11.12 11.91 -11.69
CA HIS A 166 -11.41 10.63 -12.34
C HIS A 166 -11.32 9.49 -11.35
N ALA A 167 -10.20 9.37 -10.63
CA ALA A 167 -9.97 8.33 -9.63
C ALA A 167 -11.10 8.29 -8.58
N LEU A 168 -11.47 9.46 -8.05
CA LEU A 168 -12.56 9.55 -7.06
C LEU A 168 -13.90 9.04 -7.61
N ARG A 169 -14.25 9.40 -8.85
CA ARG A 169 -15.50 8.92 -9.51
C ARG A 169 -15.45 7.42 -9.76
N TYR A 170 -14.32 6.92 -10.26
CA TYR A 170 -14.13 5.50 -10.52
C TYR A 170 -14.20 4.66 -9.24
N LEU A 171 -13.51 5.09 -8.18
CA LEU A 171 -13.53 4.40 -6.89
C LEU A 171 -14.93 4.42 -6.25
N LYS A 172 -15.65 5.53 -6.33
CA LYS A 172 -17.05 5.60 -5.91
C LYS A 172 -17.94 4.63 -6.70
N TRP A 173 -17.77 4.56 -8.00
CA TRP A 173 -18.48 3.60 -8.83
C TRP A 173 -18.14 2.14 -8.46
N CYS A 174 -16.86 1.82 -8.23
CA CYS A 174 -16.45 0.49 -7.75
C CYS A 174 -17.07 0.16 -6.39
N ARG A 175 -17.20 1.14 -5.53
CA ARG A 175 -17.86 1.05 -4.22
C ARG A 175 -19.39 0.89 -4.32
N GLY A 176 -20.00 1.24 -5.45
CA GLY A 176 -21.46 1.14 -5.65
C GLY A 176 -22.25 2.41 -5.28
N ILE A 177 -21.60 3.58 -5.28
CA ILE A 177 -22.22 4.89 -4.99
C ILE A 177 -21.89 5.93 -6.05
#